data_e0b308e4dd0faa7826df1e2558dab5fa
#
_entry.id   e0b308e4dd0faa7826df1e2558dab5fa
#
_cell.length_a   1.000
_cell.length_b   1.000
_cell.length_c   1.000
_cell.angle_alpha   90.00
_cell.angle_beta   90.00
_cell.angle_gamma   90.00
#
_symmetry.space_group_name_H-M   'P 1'
#
loop_
_entity.id
_entity.type
_entity.pdbx_description
1 polymer ?
#
loop_
_entity_poly.entity_id
_entity_poly.type
_entity_poly.pdbx_seq_one_letter_code
_entity_poly.pdbx_strand_id
1 'polypeptide(L)'
;MSFSNVHFILYKPQLPENIGACARALKNFNFRNLSVVSPKISFPNKKALATSVGAKNIIQSCKIYNNFEKSIKNFNCVIATTTRIRNKNYKYISIKKLKNINYKKKVAFIFGPEASGLSNHELSYANYIIKLPTNPRFESLNLSHSIIILCYELFKLLNKNSN
;
A
#
# COMPACT_ATOMS: atom_id res chain seq x y z
N MET A 1 11.10 -7.22 14.86
CA MET A 1 10.28 -6.90 13.69
C MET A 1 10.82 -5.62 13.06
N SER A 2 10.79 -5.54 11.75
CA SER A 2 11.46 -4.42 11.08
C SER A 2 10.50 -3.67 10.17
N PHE A 3 10.39 -2.34 10.36
CA PHE A 3 9.71 -1.43 9.43
C PHE A 3 10.31 -1.52 8.01
N SER A 4 11.60 -1.84 7.89
CA SER A 4 12.29 -1.98 6.61
C SER A 4 11.82 -3.16 5.77
N ASN A 5 11.16 -4.15 6.34
CA ASN A 5 10.58 -5.29 5.62
C ASN A 5 9.17 -5.02 5.09
N VAL A 6 8.55 -3.92 5.49
CA VAL A 6 7.22 -3.53 5.02
C VAL A 6 7.36 -2.62 3.80
N HIS A 7 6.70 -2.99 2.70
CA HIS A 7 6.71 -2.28 1.43
C HIS A 7 5.28 -1.93 1.00
N PHE A 8 5.15 -0.78 0.36
CA PHE A 8 3.88 -0.31 -0.19
C PHE A 8 4.00 -0.19 -1.70
N ILE A 9 3.04 -0.74 -2.42
CA ILE A 9 3.02 -0.78 -3.89
C ILE A 9 1.75 -0.12 -4.39
N LEU A 10 1.89 0.91 -5.21
CA LEU A 10 0.81 1.58 -5.90
C LEU A 10 0.72 1.05 -7.33
N TYR A 11 -0.37 0.37 -7.65
CA TYR A 11 -0.61 -0.17 -8.98
C TYR A 11 -1.43 0.79 -9.82
N LYS A 12 -0.85 1.24 -10.93
CA LYS A 12 -1.44 2.20 -11.89
C LYS A 12 -2.03 3.45 -11.22
N PRO A 13 -1.29 4.14 -10.34
CA PRO A 13 -1.80 5.35 -9.73
C PRO A 13 -2.09 6.41 -10.80
N GLN A 14 -3.19 7.15 -10.64
CA GLN A 14 -3.71 8.08 -11.63
C GLN A 14 -3.38 9.54 -11.29
N LEU A 15 -3.27 9.86 -10.01
CA LEU A 15 -3.06 11.24 -9.52
C LEU A 15 -1.71 11.37 -8.84
N PRO A 16 -0.82 12.25 -9.35
CA PRO A 16 0.50 12.46 -8.76
C PRO A 16 0.42 13.01 -7.33
N GLU A 17 -0.58 13.81 -7.02
CA GLU A 17 -0.83 14.35 -5.69
C GLU A 17 -1.05 13.24 -4.66
N ASN A 18 -1.72 12.16 -5.06
CA ASN A 18 -1.94 11.00 -4.20
C ASN A 18 -0.62 10.27 -3.90
N ILE A 19 0.28 10.15 -4.88
CA ILE A 19 1.58 9.50 -4.66
C ILE A 19 2.39 10.29 -3.62
N GLY A 20 2.43 11.60 -3.74
CA GLY A 20 3.10 12.47 -2.76
C GLY A 20 2.49 12.38 -1.36
N ALA A 21 1.15 12.40 -1.26
CA ALA A 21 0.43 12.23 0.00
C ALA A 21 0.69 10.84 0.63
N CYS A 22 0.79 9.79 -0.20
CA CYS A 22 1.17 8.45 0.26
C CYS A 22 2.58 8.43 0.85
N ALA A 23 3.56 9.04 0.19
CA ALA A 23 4.92 9.14 0.70
C ALA A 23 4.97 9.87 2.05
N ARG A 24 4.20 10.94 2.20
CA ARG A 24 4.05 11.66 3.47
C ARG A 24 3.46 10.77 4.55
N ALA A 25 2.41 10.01 4.26
CA ALA A 25 1.78 9.07 5.18
C ALA A 25 2.77 7.99 5.65
N LEU A 26 3.56 7.42 4.72
CA LEU A 26 4.60 6.47 5.05
C LEU A 26 5.60 7.06 6.05
N LYS A 27 6.11 8.25 5.77
CA LYS A 27 7.11 8.91 6.62
C LYS A 27 6.58 9.21 8.02
N ASN A 28 5.31 9.61 8.14
CA ASN A 28 4.66 9.85 9.44
C ASN A 28 4.74 8.65 10.38
N PHE A 29 4.75 7.44 9.83
CA PHE A 29 4.73 6.19 10.59
C PHE A 29 5.99 5.34 10.41
N ASN A 30 7.14 5.97 10.12
CA ASN A 30 8.45 5.33 10.02
C ASN A 30 8.57 4.28 8.90
N PHE A 31 7.71 4.33 7.88
CA PHE A 31 7.86 3.54 6.66
C PHE A 31 8.58 4.35 5.58
N ARG A 32 9.29 3.65 4.68
CA ARG A 32 10.06 4.30 3.62
C ARG A 32 9.99 3.60 2.27
N ASN A 33 9.56 2.35 2.22
CA ASN A 33 9.62 1.55 1.00
C ASN A 33 8.35 1.74 0.17
N LEU A 34 8.45 2.51 -0.89
CA LEU A 34 7.39 2.78 -1.85
C LEU A 34 7.81 2.29 -3.24
N SER A 35 6.90 1.64 -3.93
CA SER A 35 7.04 1.29 -5.35
C SER A 35 5.79 1.71 -6.11
N VAL A 36 5.98 2.03 -7.38
CA VAL A 36 4.90 2.40 -8.30
C VAL A 36 4.97 1.47 -9.51
N VAL A 37 3.84 0.90 -9.88
CA VAL A 37 3.74 -0.03 -11.03
C VAL A 37 2.88 0.59 -12.10
N SER A 38 3.43 0.72 -13.31
CA SER A 38 2.74 1.25 -14.51
C SER A 38 1.93 2.52 -14.22
N PRO A 39 2.54 3.59 -13.69
CA PRO A 39 1.82 4.81 -13.37
C PRO A 39 1.14 5.37 -14.63
N LYS A 40 -0.08 5.90 -14.47
CA LYS A 40 -0.84 6.55 -15.54
C LYS A 40 -0.35 7.96 -15.87
N ILE A 41 0.67 8.41 -15.18
CA ILE A 41 1.28 9.74 -15.24
C ILE A 41 2.78 9.62 -15.38
N SER A 42 3.42 10.69 -15.88
CA SER A 42 4.88 10.81 -15.82
C SER A 42 5.33 10.84 -14.36
N PHE A 43 6.25 9.95 -13.99
CA PHE A 43 6.75 9.85 -12.62
C PHE A 43 8.27 9.60 -12.63
N PRO A 44 9.05 10.26 -11.74
CA PRO A 44 8.62 11.26 -10.76
C PRO A 44 8.17 12.57 -11.40
N ASN A 45 7.30 13.33 -10.71
CA ASN A 45 6.86 14.64 -11.18
C ASN A 45 6.74 15.68 -10.05
N LYS A 46 6.65 16.96 -10.46
CA LYS A 46 6.64 18.10 -9.54
C LYS A 46 5.48 18.09 -8.55
N LYS A 47 4.28 17.64 -8.97
CA LYS A 47 3.09 17.60 -8.10
C LYS A 47 3.24 16.54 -7.01
N ALA A 48 3.77 15.35 -7.36
CA ALA A 48 4.09 14.32 -6.37
C ALA A 48 5.12 14.81 -5.34
N LEU A 49 6.16 15.49 -5.80
CA LEU A 49 7.16 16.09 -4.91
C LEU A 49 6.58 17.17 -4.01
N ALA A 50 5.72 18.03 -4.53
CA ALA A 50 5.07 19.10 -3.77
C ALA A 50 4.17 18.56 -2.65
N THR A 51 3.32 17.57 -2.95
CA THR A 51 2.40 16.98 -1.96
C THR A 51 3.08 16.05 -0.97
N SER A 52 4.32 15.60 -1.26
CA SER A 52 5.10 14.79 -0.32
C SER A 52 5.64 15.57 0.87
N VAL A 53 5.64 16.91 0.78
CA VAL A 53 6.17 17.83 1.82
C VAL A 53 7.58 17.40 2.24
N GLY A 54 7.81 17.02 3.48
CA GLY A 54 9.10 16.55 4.00
C GLY A 54 9.48 15.11 3.59
N ALA A 55 8.66 14.41 2.79
CA ALA A 55 8.90 13.02 2.38
C ALA A 55 9.47 12.87 0.96
N LYS A 56 10.12 13.90 0.42
CA LYS A 56 10.72 13.89 -0.94
C LYS A 56 11.68 12.73 -1.15
N ASN A 57 12.44 12.36 -0.12
CA ASN A 57 13.37 11.23 -0.18
C ASN A 57 12.68 9.89 -0.48
N ILE A 58 11.44 9.69 -0.03
CA ILE A 58 10.65 8.48 -0.34
C ILE A 58 10.26 8.47 -1.82
N ILE A 59 9.86 9.64 -2.38
CA ILE A 59 9.55 9.77 -3.81
C ILE A 59 10.81 9.51 -4.66
N GLN A 60 11.96 10.09 -4.27
CA GLN A 60 13.22 9.97 -5.01
C GLN A 60 13.78 8.54 -5.00
N SER A 61 13.56 7.78 -3.91
CA SER A 61 13.97 6.38 -3.80
C SER A 61 12.92 5.37 -4.26
N CYS A 62 11.76 5.85 -4.72
CA CYS A 62 10.66 5.01 -5.18
C CYS A 62 11.07 4.17 -6.39
N LYS A 63 10.84 2.86 -6.32
CA LYS A 63 11.06 1.96 -7.44
C LYS A 63 9.89 2.00 -8.40
N ILE A 64 10.17 2.05 -9.70
CA ILE A 64 9.19 2.06 -10.76
C ILE A 64 9.27 0.73 -11.51
N TYR A 65 8.13 0.07 -11.66
CA TYR A 65 7.99 -1.17 -12.41
C TYR A 65 7.00 -1.00 -13.55
N ASN A 66 7.29 -1.61 -14.69
CA ASN A 66 6.37 -1.66 -15.84
C ASN A 66 5.49 -2.92 -15.83
N ASN A 67 5.76 -3.85 -14.90
CA ASN A 67 5.09 -5.13 -14.82
C ASN A 67 4.76 -5.45 -13.36
N PHE A 68 3.51 -5.86 -13.13
CA PHE A 68 3.00 -6.15 -11.80
C PHE A 68 3.71 -7.34 -11.15
N GLU A 69 3.86 -8.43 -11.88
CA GLU A 69 4.46 -9.67 -11.39
C GLU A 69 5.90 -9.45 -10.93
N LYS A 70 6.67 -8.64 -11.68
CA LYS A 70 8.04 -8.26 -11.29
C LYS A 70 8.07 -7.46 -9.99
N SER A 71 7.06 -6.63 -9.76
CA SER A 71 7.01 -5.78 -8.56
C SER A 71 6.81 -6.56 -7.27
N ILE A 72 6.19 -7.74 -7.34
CA ILE A 72 5.84 -8.57 -6.19
C ILE A 72 6.72 -9.81 -6.01
N LYS A 73 7.56 -10.13 -6.99
CA LYS A 73 8.33 -11.39 -7.08
C LYS A 73 9.14 -11.72 -5.82
N ASN A 74 9.69 -10.73 -5.15
CA ASN A 74 10.64 -10.91 -4.05
C ASN A 74 10.00 -10.80 -2.65
N PHE A 75 8.67 -10.82 -2.57
CA PHE A 75 7.96 -10.76 -1.30
C PHE A 75 7.51 -12.14 -0.82
N ASN A 76 7.65 -12.36 0.48
CA ASN A 76 7.20 -13.58 1.13
C ASN A 76 5.69 -13.58 1.40
N CYS A 77 5.12 -12.40 1.53
CA CYS A 77 3.70 -12.21 1.73
C CYS A 77 3.23 -10.96 0.97
N VAL A 78 2.20 -11.14 0.17
CA VAL A 78 1.56 -10.07 -0.62
C VAL A 78 0.15 -9.90 -0.09
N ILE A 79 -0.19 -8.69 0.31
CA ILE A 79 -1.48 -8.34 0.89
C ILE A 79 -2.12 -7.25 0.04
N ALA A 80 -3.21 -7.58 -0.63
CA ALA A 80 -3.99 -6.60 -1.39
C ALA A 80 -4.97 -5.86 -0.49
N THR A 81 -5.21 -4.60 -0.78
CA THR A 81 -6.23 -3.80 -0.09
C THR A 81 -7.43 -3.57 -0.97
N THR A 82 -8.61 -3.58 -0.38
CA THR A 82 -9.87 -3.31 -1.07
C THR A 82 -10.84 -2.60 -0.14
N THR A 83 -11.76 -1.85 -0.70
CA THR A 83 -12.89 -1.27 0.03
C THR A 83 -14.15 -2.15 -0.07
N ARG A 84 -14.18 -3.11 -1.00
CA ARG A 84 -15.35 -3.98 -1.23
C ARG A 84 -14.95 -5.44 -1.40
N ILE A 85 -15.84 -6.36 -1.00
CA ILE A 85 -15.69 -7.78 -1.26
C ILE A 85 -16.16 -8.07 -2.68
N ARG A 86 -15.29 -8.63 -3.52
CA ARG A 86 -15.61 -8.96 -4.92
C ARG A 86 -15.87 -10.44 -5.14
N ASN A 87 -15.05 -11.30 -4.54
CA ASN A 87 -15.16 -12.76 -4.69
C ASN A 87 -14.99 -13.42 -3.33
N LYS A 88 -15.87 -14.37 -3.01
CA LYS A 88 -15.85 -15.11 -1.74
C LYS A 88 -14.67 -16.10 -1.63
N ASN A 89 -14.06 -16.47 -2.76
CA ASN A 89 -12.97 -17.46 -2.79
C ASN A 89 -11.60 -16.87 -2.38
N TYR A 90 -11.48 -15.56 -2.23
CA TYR A 90 -10.24 -14.94 -1.75
C TYR A 90 -10.13 -15.01 -0.22
N LYS A 91 -8.89 -15.07 0.24
CA LYS A 91 -8.58 -15.11 1.68
C LYS A 91 -8.61 -13.72 2.31
N TYR A 92 -9.79 -13.30 2.73
CA TYR A 92 -9.98 -12.01 3.41
C TYR A 92 -9.52 -12.07 4.85
N ILE A 93 -8.81 -11.05 5.29
CA ILE A 93 -8.41 -10.85 6.68
C ILE A 93 -8.85 -9.46 7.17
N SER A 94 -9.17 -9.38 8.46
CA SER A 94 -9.42 -8.09 9.09
C SER A 94 -8.09 -7.42 9.49
N ILE A 95 -8.11 -6.11 9.71
CA ILE A 95 -6.96 -5.35 10.24
C ILE A 95 -6.41 -5.98 11.53
N LYS A 96 -7.28 -6.49 12.40
CA LYS A 96 -6.87 -7.16 13.66
C LYS A 96 -5.97 -8.38 13.43
N LYS A 97 -6.09 -9.06 12.29
CA LYS A 97 -5.26 -10.22 11.93
C LYS A 97 -3.88 -9.85 11.38
N LEU A 98 -3.58 -8.58 11.14
CA LEU A 98 -2.23 -8.12 10.77
C LEU A 98 -1.16 -8.55 11.78
N LYS A 99 -1.52 -8.70 13.05
CA LYS A 99 -0.61 -9.20 14.10
C LYS A 99 -0.07 -10.62 13.84
N ASN A 100 -0.75 -11.40 12.99
CA ASN A 100 -0.36 -12.78 12.66
C ASN A 100 0.58 -12.85 11.45
N ILE A 101 0.89 -11.73 10.80
CA ILE A 101 1.82 -11.66 9.67
C ILE A 101 3.25 -11.64 10.19
N ASN A 102 4.13 -12.39 9.52
CA ASN A 102 5.55 -12.45 9.89
C ASN A 102 6.35 -11.28 9.27
N TYR A 103 6.51 -10.20 10.01
CA TYR A 103 7.27 -9.01 9.59
C TYR A 103 8.80 -9.16 9.71
N LYS A 104 9.31 -10.32 10.11
CA LYS A 104 10.73 -10.65 9.94
C LYS A 104 11.07 -10.95 8.48
N LYS A 105 10.06 -11.23 7.66
CA LYS A 105 10.14 -11.44 6.21
C LYS A 105 9.58 -10.25 5.45
N LYS A 106 9.90 -10.17 4.16
CA LYS A 106 9.41 -9.09 3.30
C LYS A 106 7.91 -9.20 3.03
N VAL A 107 7.17 -8.16 3.35
CA VAL A 107 5.72 -8.07 3.19
C VAL A 107 5.41 -6.87 2.30
N ALA A 108 4.57 -7.08 1.28
CA ALA A 108 4.07 -6.02 0.41
C ALA A 108 2.58 -5.79 0.63
N PHE A 109 2.20 -4.52 0.77
CA PHE A 109 0.81 -4.06 0.72
C PHE A 109 0.55 -3.39 -0.62
N ILE A 110 -0.48 -3.87 -1.34
CA ILE A 110 -0.78 -3.39 -2.69
C ILE A 110 -2.08 -2.59 -2.69
N PHE A 111 -2.03 -1.45 -3.37
CA PHE A 111 -3.16 -0.54 -3.57
C PHE A 111 -3.40 -0.36 -5.06
N GLY A 112 -4.66 -0.44 -5.50
CA GLY A 112 -5.06 -0.28 -6.89
C GLY A 112 -5.26 1.18 -7.31
N PRO A 113 -5.59 1.38 -8.61
CA PRO A 113 -5.94 2.68 -9.14
C PRO A 113 -7.12 3.30 -8.36
N GLU A 114 -7.10 4.61 -8.23
CA GLU A 114 -8.06 5.37 -7.42
C GLU A 114 -9.51 5.15 -7.87
N ALA A 115 -9.75 5.10 -9.18
CA ALA A 115 -11.10 4.95 -9.74
C ALA A 115 -11.66 3.52 -9.65
N SER A 116 -10.84 2.50 -9.86
CA SER A 116 -11.30 1.11 -10.07
C SER A 116 -10.85 0.12 -8.99
N GLY A 117 -9.79 0.42 -8.24
CA GLY A 117 -9.14 -0.53 -7.37
C GLY A 117 -8.42 -1.65 -8.14
N LEU A 118 -7.99 -2.68 -7.43
CA LEU A 118 -7.35 -3.85 -8.02
C LEU A 118 -8.37 -4.73 -8.75
N SER A 119 -7.97 -5.31 -9.89
CA SER A 119 -8.77 -6.28 -10.61
C SER A 119 -8.59 -7.69 -10.05
N ASN A 120 -9.40 -8.65 -10.54
CA ASN A 120 -9.25 -10.06 -10.15
C ASN A 120 -7.87 -10.62 -10.50
N HIS A 121 -7.24 -10.12 -11.57
CA HIS A 121 -5.89 -10.54 -11.97
C HIS A 121 -4.88 -10.20 -10.86
N GLU A 122 -4.80 -8.95 -10.41
CA GLU A 122 -3.88 -8.54 -9.35
C GLU A 122 -4.23 -9.22 -8.00
N LEU A 123 -5.52 -9.32 -7.69
CA LEU A 123 -5.97 -9.98 -6.46
C LEU A 123 -5.58 -11.46 -6.40
N SER A 124 -5.48 -12.15 -7.54
CA SER A 124 -5.08 -13.57 -7.60
C SER A 124 -3.65 -13.83 -7.11
N TYR A 125 -2.78 -12.81 -7.15
CA TYR A 125 -1.40 -12.91 -6.64
C TYR A 125 -1.29 -12.67 -5.14
N ALA A 126 -2.34 -12.18 -4.48
CA ALA A 126 -2.30 -11.87 -3.06
C ALA A 126 -2.44 -13.11 -2.19
N ASN A 127 -1.62 -13.23 -1.15
CA ASN A 127 -1.78 -14.24 -0.12
C ASN A 127 -3.00 -13.94 0.77
N TYR A 128 -3.28 -12.64 0.99
CA TYR A 128 -4.42 -12.15 1.76
C TYR A 128 -4.98 -10.89 1.13
N ILE A 129 -6.27 -10.64 1.39
CA ILE A 129 -6.92 -9.39 1.03
C ILE A 129 -7.45 -8.75 2.30
N ILE A 130 -7.12 -7.47 2.52
CA ILE A 130 -7.67 -6.66 3.59
C ILE A 130 -8.78 -5.79 3.03
N LYS A 131 -9.97 -5.96 3.58
CA LYS A 131 -11.03 -4.98 3.44
C LYS A 131 -10.90 -3.97 4.57
N LEU A 132 -10.65 -2.69 4.21
CA LEU A 132 -10.67 -1.62 5.19
C LEU A 132 -12.11 -1.35 5.62
N PRO A 133 -12.39 -1.26 6.93
CA PRO A 133 -13.74 -0.99 7.41
C PRO A 133 -14.12 0.46 7.07
N THR A 134 -15.22 0.62 6.36
CA THR A 134 -15.79 1.90 5.96
C THR A 134 -17.31 1.86 6.13
N ASN A 135 -17.95 3.02 6.01
CA ASN A 135 -19.41 3.08 5.93
C ASN A 135 -19.91 2.29 4.70
N PRO A 136 -20.77 1.28 4.87
CA PRO A 136 -21.27 0.47 3.75
C PRO A 136 -22.00 1.26 2.66
N ARG A 137 -22.52 2.44 3.01
CA ARG A 137 -23.17 3.36 2.05
C ARG A 137 -22.19 4.28 1.31
N PHE A 138 -20.94 4.35 1.78
CA PHE A 138 -19.88 5.17 1.17
C PHE A 138 -18.51 4.52 1.44
N GLU A 139 -18.20 3.48 0.69
CA GLU A 139 -17.01 2.65 0.92
C GLU A 139 -15.74 3.20 0.26
N SER A 140 -15.87 4.14 -0.68
CA SER A 140 -14.73 4.67 -1.42
C SER A 140 -13.84 5.54 -0.52
N LEU A 141 -12.60 5.13 -0.33
CA LEU A 141 -11.55 5.91 0.34
C LEU A 141 -10.57 6.46 -0.70
N ASN A 142 -10.11 7.69 -0.48
CA ASN A 142 -8.95 8.21 -1.18
C ASN A 142 -7.74 7.29 -0.92
N LEU A 143 -6.87 7.12 -1.93
CA LEU A 143 -5.70 6.25 -1.85
C LEU A 143 -4.80 6.57 -0.65
N SER A 144 -4.47 7.84 -0.44
CA SER A 144 -3.60 8.24 0.67
C SER A 144 -4.27 8.06 2.04
N HIS A 145 -5.61 8.19 2.12
CA HIS A 145 -6.36 7.91 3.35
C HIS A 145 -6.33 6.41 3.68
N SER A 146 -6.44 5.55 2.69
CA SER A 146 -6.31 4.10 2.88
C SER A 146 -4.93 3.73 3.42
N ILE A 147 -3.89 4.33 2.86
CA ILE A 147 -2.51 4.10 3.29
C ILE A 147 -2.29 4.59 4.72
N ILE A 148 -2.77 5.78 5.08
CA ILE A 148 -2.54 6.32 6.42
C ILE A 148 -3.22 5.47 7.50
N ILE A 149 -4.41 4.94 7.24
CA ILE A 149 -5.10 4.03 8.17
C ILE A 149 -4.25 2.77 8.38
N LEU A 150 -3.77 2.17 7.29
CA LEU A 150 -2.95 0.96 7.37
C LEU A 150 -1.59 1.23 8.05
N CYS A 151 -0.92 2.32 7.72
CA CYS A 151 0.34 2.72 8.35
C CYS A 151 0.18 2.92 9.85
N TYR A 152 -0.90 3.56 10.30
CA TYR A 152 -1.19 3.76 11.71
C TYR A 152 -1.36 2.43 12.46
N GLU A 153 -2.12 1.49 11.91
CA GLU A 153 -2.32 0.17 12.52
C GLU A 153 -1.02 -0.64 12.57
N LEU A 154 -0.24 -0.64 11.49
CA LEU A 154 1.06 -1.30 11.43
C LEU A 154 2.07 -0.68 12.40
N PHE A 155 2.10 0.65 12.51
CA PHE A 155 2.98 1.38 13.43
C PHE A 155 2.70 0.98 14.89
N LYS A 156 1.42 0.96 15.30
CA LYS A 156 1.04 0.48 16.65
C LYS A 156 1.50 -0.95 16.90
N LEU A 157 1.33 -1.80 15.90
CA LEU A 157 1.68 -3.22 16.00
C LEU A 157 3.19 -3.43 16.13
N LEU A 158 3.97 -2.77 15.26
CA LEU A 158 5.41 -2.97 15.21
C LEU A 158 6.15 -2.31 16.39
N ASN A 159 5.66 -1.17 16.90
CA ASN A 159 6.23 -0.54 18.10
C ASN A 159 5.97 -1.33 19.39
N LYS A 160 4.80 -1.95 19.55
CA LYS A 160 4.51 -2.76 20.74
C LYS A 160 5.42 -3.97 20.88
N ASN A 161 6.01 -4.43 19.79
CA ASN A 161 6.91 -5.59 19.78
C ASN A 161 8.41 -5.18 19.84
N SER A 162 8.69 -3.88 20.01
CA SER A 162 10.04 -3.33 20.16
C SER A 162 10.40 -3.04 21.63
N ASN A 163 9.45 -3.20 22.54
CA ASN A 163 9.60 -3.18 23.98
C ASN A 163 9.46 -4.60 24.52
#